data_2784da062647bcbd329102c43355dbae
#
_entry.id   2784da062647bcbd329102c43355dbae
#
_cell.length_a   1.000
_cell.length_b   1.000
_cell.length_c   1.000
_cell.angle_alpha   90.00
_cell.angle_beta   90.00
_cell.angle_gamma   90.00
#
_symmetry.space_group_name_H-M   'P 1'
#
loop_
_entity.id
_entity.type
_entity.pdbx_description
1 polymer ?
#
loop_
_entity_poly.entity_id
_entity_poly.type
_entity_poly.pdbx_seq_one_letter_code
_entity_poly.pdbx_strand_id
1 'polypeptide(L)'
;YIFSVLFAIGTLFSCQSRNVQTENETPISEAFVRVSGQDLIQPDGNKLFIKGTNLGNWLNPEGYMFGFNKTNSGHFINEMFCQMVGPDFTAEFWKRFKDNYITRKDVEFIAATGANTIRLPFHYKLFTDEDYMGLKSNQDGFARIDSVVTWCRDNGLYLILDMHDAPGGQTGDNIDDSYGYPWLFDSEESQLLFCDIWRKIADYYKNETVILGYELINEPIAPYFENMEELNSKLETVHKRAVKAIREVDNNHIILLGGAQWNGNFKLFTDSKYDDKLMYTCHRYGGEPTREAIQEIIHFRDSVNLPMYMGEIGHNTDEWQTAFCKVLEENNIGYTFWPYKKIEKSCFMGIREPENWEQVIAFSETPRSTYKEIRDARPVQDIVRKAMNDFIENSKCENNIPQTGYIRSLGLDVVDISNKE
;
A
#
# COMPACT_ATOMS: atom_id res chain seq x y z
N TYR A 1 -29.16 83.18 -33.95
CA TYR A 1 -29.07 82.30 -35.09
C TYR A 1 -27.59 82.08 -35.46
N ILE A 2 -26.95 81.04 -34.90
CA ILE A 2 -25.62 80.62 -35.37
C ILE A 2 -25.61 79.07 -35.28
N PHE A 3 -25.45 78.46 -36.45
CA PHE A 3 -25.24 77.04 -36.61
C PHE A 3 -23.75 76.77 -36.40
N SER A 4 -23.39 75.87 -35.46
CA SER A 4 -22.08 75.32 -35.32
C SER A 4 -22.05 73.91 -35.84
N VAL A 5 -21.25 73.66 -36.85
CA VAL A 5 -20.98 72.36 -37.43
C VAL A 5 -19.85 71.69 -36.63
N LEU A 6 -20.07 70.57 -36.01
CA LEU A 6 -19.06 69.74 -35.38
C LEU A 6 -18.59 68.69 -36.39
N PHE A 7 -17.28 68.73 -36.74
CA PHE A 7 -16.59 67.70 -37.46
C PHE A 7 -16.20 66.57 -36.52
N ALA A 8 -16.75 65.38 -36.74
CA ALA A 8 -16.33 64.17 -36.02
C ALA A 8 -15.18 63.51 -36.80
N ILE A 9 -13.99 63.48 -36.19
CA ILE A 9 -12.84 62.69 -36.68
C ILE A 9 -13.02 61.25 -36.18
N GLY A 10 -13.31 60.34 -37.09
CA GLY A 10 -13.34 58.93 -36.81
C GLY A 10 -11.93 58.34 -36.79
N THR A 11 -11.46 57.94 -35.66
CA THR A 11 -10.25 57.11 -35.51
C THR A 11 -10.65 55.63 -35.67
N LEU A 12 -10.20 55.04 -36.78
CA LEU A 12 -10.28 53.62 -37.02
C LEU A 12 -9.28 52.87 -36.09
N PHE A 13 -9.79 52.26 -35.04
CA PHE A 13 -9.01 51.29 -34.29
C PHE A 13 -9.03 49.95 -35.04
N SER A 14 -7.88 49.60 -35.61
CA SER A 14 -7.63 48.25 -36.14
C SER A 14 -7.55 47.27 -34.98
N CYS A 15 -8.60 46.43 -34.81
CA CYS A 15 -8.54 45.29 -33.92
C CYS A 15 -7.65 44.20 -34.55
N GLN A 16 -6.39 44.16 -34.16
CA GLN A 16 -5.57 42.98 -34.36
C GLN A 16 -6.05 41.90 -33.41
N SER A 17 -6.76 40.90 -33.93
CA SER A 17 -7.04 39.66 -33.21
C SER A 17 -5.72 38.96 -32.90
N ARG A 18 -5.30 39.02 -31.65
CA ARG A 18 -4.28 38.10 -31.13
C ARG A 18 -4.87 36.70 -31.22
N ASN A 19 -4.33 35.84 -32.07
CA ASN A 19 -4.48 34.41 -31.99
C ASN A 19 -3.90 33.98 -30.64
N VAL A 20 -4.76 33.78 -29.65
CA VAL A 20 -4.44 32.98 -28.47
C VAL A 20 -4.31 31.56 -29.02
N GLN A 21 -3.08 31.08 -29.13
CA GLN A 21 -2.85 29.64 -29.24
C GLN A 21 -3.43 29.03 -27.95
N THR A 22 -4.57 28.40 -28.07
CA THR A 22 -5.04 27.44 -27.06
C THR A 22 -3.98 26.36 -27.04
N GLU A 23 -3.16 26.33 -26.00
CA GLU A 23 -2.42 25.12 -25.63
C GLU A 23 -3.46 24.02 -25.60
N ASN A 24 -3.27 23.00 -26.43
CA ASN A 24 -4.12 21.79 -26.40
C ASN A 24 -3.87 21.16 -25.05
N GLU A 25 -4.75 21.39 -24.08
CA GLU A 25 -4.72 20.65 -22.82
C GLU A 25 -4.88 19.17 -23.18
N THR A 26 -3.88 18.37 -22.86
CA THR A 26 -3.92 16.92 -23.00
C THR A 26 -5.17 16.41 -22.27
N PRO A 27 -6.02 15.59 -22.91
CA PRO A 27 -7.16 15.02 -22.22
C PRO A 27 -6.73 14.36 -20.91
N ILE A 28 -7.45 14.60 -19.83
CA ILE A 28 -7.10 14.06 -18.48
C ILE A 28 -6.82 12.55 -18.54
N SER A 29 -7.59 11.81 -19.36
CA SER A 29 -7.39 10.36 -19.55
C SER A 29 -6.03 9.98 -20.13
N GLU A 30 -5.36 10.85 -20.85
CA GLU A 30 -4.02 10.62 -21.43
C GLU A 30 -2.89 10.87 -20.41
N ALA A 31 -3.22 11.49 -19.28
CA ALA A 31 -2.26 11.74 -18.19
C ALA A 31 -2.05 10.53 -17.26
N PHE A 32 -2.81 9.46 -17.44
CA PHE A 32 -2.71 8.24 -16.63
C PHE A 32 -1.83 7.18 -17.28
N VAL A 33 -1.24 6.33 -16.46
CA VAL A 33 -0.61 5.09 -16.93
C VAL A 33 -1.70 4.19 -17.55
N ARG A 34 -1.40 3.58 -18.69
CA ARG A 34 -2.34 2.76 -19.46
C ARG A 34 -1.90 1.32 -19.54
N VAL A 35 -2.87 0.41 -19.58
CA VAL A 35 -2.65 -1.01 -19.90
C VAL A 35 -2.55 -1.17 -21.41
N SER A 36 -1.53 -1.90 -21.89
CA SER A 36 -1.36 -2.25 -23.30
C SER A 36 -0.83 -3.68 -23.42
N GLY A 37 -1.72 -4.65 -23.52
CA GLY A 37 -1.35 -6.05 -23.39
C GLY A 37 -0.72 -6.31 -22.03
N GLN A 38 0.46 -6.88 -22.00
CA GLN A 38 1.20 -7.17 -20.77
C GLN A 38 2.07 -5.99 -20.26
N ASP A 39 1.97 -4.83 -20.90
CA ASP A 39 2.78 -3.66 -20.58
C ASP A 39 1.95 -2.58 -19.89
N LEU A 40 2.62 -1.82 -19.02
CA LEU A 40 2.16 -0.53 -18.52
C LEU A 40 2.83 0.57 -19.33
N ILE A 41 2.05 1.53 -19.84
CA ILE A 41 2.53 2.63 -20.68
C ILE A 41 2.28 3.95 -19.97
N GLN A 42 3.35 4.68 -19.72
CA GLN A 42 3.32 6.03 -19.12
C GLN A 42 2.71 7.07 -20.09
N PRO A 43 2.30 8.24 -19.59
CA PRO A 43 1.78 9.33 -20.44
C PRO A 43 2.72 9.76 -21.55
N ASP A 44 4.03 9.65 -21.34
CA ASP A 44 5.07 9.99 -22.34
C ASP A 44 5.26 8.91 -23.41
N GLY A 45 4.55 7.79 -23.32
CA GLY A 45 4.64 6.65 -24.24
C GLY A 45 5.68 5.60 -23.86
N ASN A 46 6.50 5.84 -22.85
CA ASN A 46 7.49 4.87 -22.36
C ASN A 46 6.82 3.74 -21.55
N LYS A 47 7.45 2.57 -21.56
CA LYS A 47 7.03 1.49 -20.66
C LYS A 47 7.38 1.83 -19.21
N LEU A 48 6.46 1.54 -18.31
CA LEU A 48 6.70 1.53 -16.88
C LEU A 48 7.01 0.10 -16.43
N PHE A 49 8.21 -0.14 -15.96
CA PHE A 49 8.57 -1.36 -15.24
C PHE A 49 8.57 -1.04 -13.74
N ILE A 50 7.63 -1.62 -12.99
CA ILE A 50 7.49 -1.34 -11.55
C ILE A 50 8.71 -1.87 -10.80
N LYS A 51 9.39 -0.96 -10.08
CA LYS A 51 10.41 -1.26 -9.07
C LYS A 51 10.16 -0.42 -7.84
N GLY A 52 9.96 -1.05 -6.69
CA GLY A 52 9.64 -0.26 -5.50
C GLY A 52 9.57 -1.04 -4.21
N THR A 53 8.88 -0.46 -3.26
CA THR A 53 8.73 -1.03 -1.92
C THR A 53 7.33 -0.78 -1.36
N ASN A 54 7.00 -1.54 -0.31
CA ASN A 54 5.74 -1.44 0.41
C ASN A 54 5.92 -0.64 1.71
N LEU A 55 5.04 0.32 1.98
CA LEU A 55 5.00 1.03 3.26
C LEU A 55 4.30 0.19 4.35
N GLY A 56 4.70 -1.08 4.49
CA GLY A 56 4.14 -2.01 5.49
C GLY A 56 4.35 -1.54 6.92
N ASN A 57 3.58 -2.09 7.86
CA ASN A 57 3.56 -1.78 9.28
C ASN A 57 3.06 -0.37 9.66
N TRP A 58 2.82 0.50 8.73
CA TRP A 58 2.43 1.89 9.02
C TRP A 58 0.92 2.05 9.26
N LEU A 59 0.13 1.77 8.23
CA LEU A 59 -1.34 1.86 8.30
C LEU A 59 -2.02 0.49 8.46
N ASN A 60 -1.21 -0.54 8.59
CA ASN A 60 -1.57 -1.92 8.92
C ASN A 60 -0.43 -2.53 9.77
N PRO A 61 -0.46 -2.40 11.12
CA PRO A 61 0.58 -2.95 11.99
C PRO A 61 0.54 -4.49 12.04
N GLU A 62 1.71 -5.09 11.88
CA GLU A 62 1.91 -6.53 12.03
C GLU A 62 2.95 -6.82 13.14
N GLY A 63 2.65 -7.81 13.97
CA GLY A 63 3.42 -8.08 15.18
C GLY A 63 4.89 -8.34 14.94
N TYR A 64 5.25 -9.15 13.94
CA TYR A 64 6.64 -9.51 13.67
C TYR A 64 7.52 -8.29 13.35
N MET A 65 6.95 -7.21 12.81
CA MET A 65 7.71 -5.97 12.53
C MET A 65 8.07 -5.20 13.79
N PHE A 66 7.43 -5.52 14.93
CA PHE A 66 7.78 -5.07 16.27
C PHE A 66 8.59 -6.11 17.06
N GLY A 67 8.84 -7.29 16.47
CA GLY A 67 9.48 -8.43 17.14
C GLY A 67 8.49 -9.32 17.93
N PHE A 68 7.17 -9.19 17.73
CA PHE A 68 6.15 -10.01 18.40
C PHE A 68 5.79 -11.23 17.56
N ASN A 69 5.67 -12.42 18.19
CA ASN A 69 5.29 -13.66 17.50
C ASN A 69 3.83 -14.03 17.73
N LYS A 70 3.31 -13.86 18.96
CA LYS A 70 1.93 -14.26 19.30
C LYS A 70 0.91 -13.14 19.17
N THR A 71 1.33 -11.90 19.45
CA THR A 71 0.50 -10.71 19.30
C THR A 71 0.79 -10.13 17.91
N ASN A 72 0.10 -10.64 16.89
CA ASN A 72 0.56 -10.58 15.51
C ASN A 72 -0.29 -9.72 14.56
N SER A 73 -1.43 -9.15 15.02
CA SER A 73 -2.26 -8.26 14.19
C SER A 73 -2.60 -6.95 14.89
N GLY A 74 -3.07 -5.95 14.14
CA GLY A 74 -3.27 -4.59 14.60
C GLY A 74 -4.15 -4.48 15.86
N HIS A 75 -5.31 -5.16 15.91
CA HIS A 75 -6.19 -5.11 17.07
C HIS A 75 -5.59 -5.82 18.30
N PHE A 76 -4.88 -6.94 18.11
CA PHE A 76 -4.20 -7.64 19.21
C PHE A 76 -3.06 -6.81 19.78
N ILE A 77 -2.31 -6.09 18.93
CA ILE A 77 -1.25 -5.19 19.36
C ILE A 77 -1.84 -4.02 20.16
N ASN A 78 -2.93 -3.42 19.66
CA ASN A 78 -3.62 -2.33 20.35
C ASN A 78 -4.15 -2.77 21.72
N GLU A 79 -4.80 -3.94 21.79
CA GLU A 79 -5.27 -4.48 23.06
C GLU A 79 -4.12 -4.75 24.03
N MET A 80 -3.05 -5.37 23.55
CA MET A 80 -1.85 -5.63 24.35
C MET A 80 -1.25 -4.34 24.90
N PHE A 81 -1.11 -3.31 24.10
CA PHE A 81 -0.62 -2.01 24.56
C PHE A 81 -1.57 -1.38 25.59
N CYS A 82 -2.88 -1.44 25.38
CA CYS A 82 -3.85 -0.97 26.36
C CYS A 82 -3.75 -1.73 27.71
N GLN A 83 -3.54 -3.04 27.66
CA GLN A 83 -3.33 -3.87 28.85
C GLN A 83 -1.99 -3.53 29.56
N MET A 84 -0.96 -3.18 28.80
CA MET A 84 0.37 -2.90 29.30
C MET A 84 0.51 -1.49 29.89
N VAL A 85 0.12 -0.46 29.15
CA VAL A 85 0.43 0.96 29.50
C VAL A 85 -0.82 1.83 29.66
N GLY A 86 -2.01 1.29 29.42
CA GLY A 86 -3.29 1.98 29.50
C GLY A 86 -3.75 2.64 28.20
N PRO A 87 -5.07 2.88 28.03
CA PRO A 87 -5.66 3.31 26.76
C PRO A 87 -5.18 4.69 26.29
N ASP A 88 -5.03 5.65 27.21
CA ASP A 88 -4.63 7.01 26.84
C ASP A 88 -3.21 7.08 26.27
N PHE A 89 -2.27 6.38 26.92
CA PHE A 89 -0.89 6.28 26.42
C PHE A 89 -0.82 5.52 25.09
N THR A 90 -1.62 4.47 24.94
CA THR A 90 -1.70 3.70 23.69
C THR A 90 -2.23 4.55 22.54
N ALA A 91 -3.28 5.33 22.76
CA ALA A 91 -3.82 6.25 21.75
C ALA A 91 -2.79 7.30 21.32
N GLU A 92 -2.05 7.90 22.28
CA GLU A 92 -0.98 8.85 21.98
C GLU A 92 0.20 8.17 21.25
N PHE A 93 0.56 6.95 21.63
CA PHE A 93 1.57 6.17 20.91
C PHE A 93 1.20 5.97 19.44
N TRP A 94 -0.02 5.51 19.15
CA TRP A 94 -0.48 5.28 17.78
C TRP A 94 -0.56 6.56 16.96
N LYS A 95 -0.99 7.66 17.58
CA LYS A 95 -0.95 8.96 16.90
C LYS A 95 0.46 9.34 16.49
N ARG A 96 1.41 9.27 17.42
CA ARG A 96 2.83 9.58 17.17
C ARG A 96 3.46 8.57 16.20
N PHE A 97 3.08 7.30 16.27
CA PHE A 97 3.52 6.28 15.34
C PHE A 97 3.10 6.64 13.90
N LYS A 98 1.83 6.91 13.67
CA LYS A 98 1.34 7.32 12.35
C LYS A 98 1.99 8.61 11.83
N ASP A 99 2.33 9.54 12.72
CA ASP A 99 2.93 10.83 12.35
C ASP A 99 4.44 10.74 12.05
N ASN A 100 5.15 9.71 12.55
CA ASN A 100 6.61 9.64 12.49
C ASN A 100 7.17 8.39 11.78
N TYR A 101 6.40 7.30 11.67
CA TYR A 101 6.89 6.05 11.10
C TYR A 101 7.19 6.17 9.61
N ILE A 102 6.28 6.79 8.85
CA ILE A 102 6.49 7.17 7.45
C ILE A 102 6.31 8.67 7.31
N THR A 103 7.28 9.33 6.73
CA THR A 103 7.35 10.77 6.54
C THR A 103 7.78 11.11 5.11
N ARG A 104 7.77 12.39 4.75
CA ARG A 104 8.32 12.87 3.47
C ARG A 104 9.75 12.38 3.23
N LYS A 105 10.60 12.37 4.26
CA LYS A 105 12.00 11.92 4.15
C LYS A 105 12.12 10.46 3.73
N ASP A 106 11.19 9.61 4.16
CA ASP A 106 11.16 8.20 3.77
C ASP A 106 10.86 8.07 2.28
N VAL A 107 9.90 8.84 1.76
CA VAL A 107 9.55 8.83 0.33
C VAL A 107 10.69 9.42 -0.53
N GLU A 108 11.32 10.49 -0.06
CA GLU A 108 12.52 11.07 -0.70
C GLU A 108 13.69 10.07 -0.74
N PHE A 109 13.88 9.30 0.33
CA PHE A 109 14.89 8.24 0.36
C PHE A 109 14.56 7.12 -0.65
N ILE A 110 13.31 6.65 -0.68
CA ILE A 110 12.86 5.62 -1.64
C ILE A 110 13.12 6.10 -3.07
N ALA A 111 12.71 7.31 -3.42
CA ALA A 111 12.94 7.87 -4.75
C ALA A 111 14.42 7.95 -5.11
N ALA A 112 15.25 8.37 -4.15
CA ALA A 112 16.69 8.51 -4.35
C ALA A 112 17.40 7.16 -4.61
N THR A 113 16.79 6.02 -4.24
CA THR A 113 17.33 4.68 -4.60
C THR A 113 17.08 4.30 -6.05
N GLY A 114 16.33 5.10 -6.82
CA GLY A 114 15.91 4.77 -8.18
C GLY A 114 14.64 3.92 -8.26
N ALA A 115 13.98 3.68 -7.13
CA ALA A 115 12.62 3.13 -7.13
C ALA A 115 11.66 4.10 -7.83
N ASN A 116 10.61 3.56 -8.47
CA ASN A 116 9.62 4.36 -9.21
C ASN A 116 8.19 4.17 -8.70
N THR A 117 7.97 3.24 -7.78
CA THR A 117 6.62 2.90 -7.30
C THR A 117 6.64 2.59 -5.80
N ILE A 118 5.64 3.11 -5.10
CA ILE A 118 5.32 2.76 -3.72
C ILE A 118 3.99 2.02 -3.71
N ARG A 119 3.92 0.88 -3.01
CA ARG A 119 2.67 0.23 -2.64
C ARG A 119 2.33 0.61 -1.20
N LEU A 120 1.12 1.11 -0.97
CA LEU A 120 0.65 1.59 0.33
C LEU A 120 -0.44 0.67 0.87
N PRO A 121 -0.09 -0.26 1.75
CA PRO A 121 -1.05 -1.05 2.52
C PRO A 121 -1.82 -0.18 3.50
N PHE A 122 -3.14 -0.37 3.57
CA PHE A 122 -3.98 0.30 4.54
C PHE A 122 -5.13 -0.57 5.03
N HIS A 123 -5.58 -0.29 6.25
CA HIS A 123 -6.73 -0.94 6.87
C HIS A 123 -8.03 -0.20 6.54
N TYR A 124 -9.11 -0.91 6.21
CA TYR A 124 -10.41 -0.32 5.86
C TYR A 124 -10.98 0.61 6.95
N LYS A 125 -10.69 0.35 8.22
CA LYS A 125 -11.18 1.14 9.36
C LYS A 125 -10.72 2.60 9.33
N LEU A 126 -9.67 2.93 8.61
CA LEU A 126 -9.24 4.32 8.38
C LEU A 126 -10.26 5.16 7.59
N PHE A 127 -11.27 4.51 6.98
CA PHE A 127 -12.34 5.13 6.21
C PHE A 127 -13.72 4.93 6.84
N THR A 128 -13.78 4.46 8.08
CA THR A 128 -14.99 4.25 8.88
C THR A 128 -14.91 5.00 10.21
N ASP A 129 -16.01 5.00 10.97
CA ASP A 129 -16.05 5.55 12.32
C ASP A 129 -15.67 4.51 13.40
N GLU A 130 -15.14 3.35 13.00
CA GLU A 130 -14.61 2.35 13.90
C GLU A 130 -13.30 2.82 14.55
N ASP A 131 -13.06 2.36 15.79
CA ASP A 131 -11.78 2.63 16.46
C ASP A 131 -10.67 1.82 15.79
N TYR A 132 -9.62 2.51 15.36
CA TYR A 132 -8.44 1.89 14.81
C TYR A 132 -7.18 2.67 15.18
N MET A 133 -6.19 1.98 15.74
CA MET A 133 -4.94 2.62 16.19
C MET A 133 -5.20 3.85 17.07
N GLY A 134 -6.13 3.73 18.03
CA GLY A 134 -6.48 4.77 18.99
C GLY A 134 -7.21 5.99 18.41
N LEU A 135 -7.75 5.90 17.21
CA LEU A 135 -8.47 7.00 16.55
C LEU A 135 -9.80 6.50 15.98
N LYS A 136 -10.85 7.32 16.13
CA LYS A 136 -12.16 7.14 15.48
C LYS A 136 -12.35 8.25 14.45
N SER A 137 -12.02 8.00 13.21
CA SER A 137 -12.17 9.01 12.16
C SER A 137 -12.18 8.38 10.77
N ASN A 138 -13.27 8.58 10.05
CA ASN A 138 -13.41 8.20 8.65
C ASN A 138 -12.61 9.11 7.68
N GLN A 139 -11.85 10.07 8.19
CA GLN A 139 -11.02 11.00 7.41
C GLN A 139 -9.52 10.74 7.57
N ASP A 140 -9.09 9.92 8.52
CA ASP A 140 -7.66 9.68 8.77
C ASP A 140 -6.99 9.02 7.56
N GLY A 141 -7.67 8.08 6.91
CA GLY A 141 -7.17 7.45 5.69
C GLY A 141 -6.89 8.43 4.57
N PHE A 142 -7.84 9.32 4.26
CA PHE A 142 -7.65 10.35 3.22
C PHE A 142 -6.50 11.29 3.57
N ALA A 143 -6.43 11.79 4.80
CA ALA A 143 -5.36 12.70 5.22
C ALA A 143 -3.96 12.06 5.10
N ARG A 144 -3.84 10.75 5.42
CA ARG A 144 -2.58 10.02 5.28
C ARG A 144 -2.22 9.77 3.82
N ILE A 145 -3.17 9.31 3.02
CA ILE A 145 -2.95 9.07 1.58
C ILE A 145 -2.62 10.38 0.85
N ASP A 146 -3.30 11.49 1.13
CA ASP A 146 -3.01 12.81 0.54
C ASP A 146 -1.56 13.24 0.79
N SER A 147 -1.04 12.95 1.97
CA SER A 147 0.36 13.21 2.30
C SER A 147 1.29 12.40 1.39
N VAL A 148 1.05 11.09 1.26
CA VAL A 148 1.86 10.20 0.42
C VAL A 148 1.73 10.57 -1.05
N VAL A 149 0.53 10.87 -1.54
CA VAL A 149 0.29 11.35 -2.92
C VAL A 149 1.12 12.60 -3.20
N THR A 150 1.13 13.56 -2.27
CA THR A 150 1.92 14.78 -2.42
C THR A 150 3.41 14.46 -2.46
N TRP A 151 3.91 13.61 -1.55
CA TRP A 151 5.32 13.24 -1.52
C TRP A 151 5.75 12.44 -2.74
N CYS A 152 4.90 11.53 -3.24
CA CYS A 152 5.16 10.78 -4.47
C CYS A 152 5.21 11.71 -5.69
N ARG A 153 4.26 12.65 -5.80
CA ARG A 153 4.23 13.64 -6.90
C ARG A 153 5.51 14.46 -6.93
N ASP A 154 5.94 14.98 -5.78
CA ASP A 154 7.13 15.81 -5.67
C ASP A 154 8.42 15.05 -6.02
N ASN A 155 8.41 13.72 -5.92
CA ASN A 155 9.56 12.85 -6.17
C ASN A 155 9.44 11.97 -7.43
N GLY A 156 8.40 12.14 -8.24
CA GLY A 156 8.22 11.40 -9.48
C GLY A 156 7.95 9.91 -9.32
N LEU A 157 7.30 9.52 -8.20
CA LEU A 157 6.93 8.14 -7.91
C LEU A 157 5.46 7.89 -8.24
N TYR A 158 5.13 6.68 -8.65
CA TYR A 158 3.76 6.18 -8.68
C TYR A 158 3.35 5.55 -7.35
N LEU A 159 2.04 5.56 -7.07
CA LEU A 159 1.45 5.01 -5.86
C LEU A 159 0.40 3.94 -6.19
N ILE A 160 0.50 2.77 -5.59
CA ILE A 160 -0.54 1.73 -5.58
C ILE A 160 -1.21 1.77 -4.22
N LEU A 161 -2.53 1.93 -4.19
CA LEU A 161 -3.33 1.85 -2.97
C LEU A 161 -3.78 0.40 -2.79
N ASP A 162 -3.40 -0.22 -1.67
CA ASP A 162 -3.70 -1.61 -1.35
C ASP A 162 -4.59 -1.69 -0.09
N MET A 163 -5.84 -2.14 -0.26
CA MET A 163 -6.64 -2.48 0.92
C MET A 163 -6.13 -3.81 1.50
N HIS A 164 -5.22 -3.68 2.43
CA HIS A 164 -4.54 -4.82 3.06
C HIS A 164 -5.43 -5.58 4.02
N ASP A 165 -6.37 -4.88 4.64
CA ASP A 165 -7.36 -5.41 5.57
C ASP A 165 -8.73 -4.96 5.11
N ALA A 166 -9.53 -5.90 4.62
CA ALA A 166 -10.89 -5.65 4.14
C ALA A 166 -11.95 -5.92 5.23
N PRO A 167 -13.14 -5.31 5.13
CA PRO A 167 -14.25 -5.58 6.05
C PRO A 167 -14.55 -7.07 6.19
N GLY A 168 -14.57 -7.57 7.42
CA GLY A 168 -14.78 -8.99 7.72
C GLY A 168 -13.55 -9.87 7.57
N GLY A 169 -12.44 -9.35 6.99
CA GLY A 169 -11.24 -10.09 6.66
C GLY A 169 -11.35 -10.89 5.37
N GLN A 170 -10.27 -10.93 4.61
CA GLN A 170 -10.22 -11.63 3.32
C GLN A 170 -9.27 -12.83 3.32
N THR A 171 -8.30 -12.85 4.20
CA THR A 171 -7.30 -13.93 4.30
C THR A 171 -7.72 -14.98 5.32
N GLY A 172 -8.22 -14.53 6.48
CA GLY A 172 -8.51 -15.35 7.66
C GLY A 172 -7.28 -15.61 8.52
N ASP A 173 -6.27 -14.76 8.46
CA ASP A 173 -5.02 -14.83 9.22
C ASP A 173 -4.64 -13.47 9.80
N ASN A 174 -3.49 -13.37 10.47
CA ASN A 174 -3.01 -12.14 11.11
C ASN A 174 -2.85 -10.96 10.16
N ILE A 175 -2.63 -11.20 8.88
CA ILE A 175 -2.36 -10.18 7.87
C ILE A 175 -3.62 -9.42 7.43
N ASP A 176 -4.81 -9.85 7.81
CA ASP A 176 -6.07 -9.15 7.54
C ASP A 176 -6.75 -8.58 8.80
N ASP A 177 -6.08 -8.65 9.95
CA ASP A 177 -6.53 -8.12 11.24
C ASP A 177 -7.99 -8.47 11.61
N SER A 178 -8.46 -9.66 11.21
CA SER A 178 -9.84 -10.10 11.32
C SER A 178 -10.09 -11.15 12.44
N TYR A 179 -10.99 -12.07 12.21
CA TYR A 179 -11.49 -13.02 13.20
C TYR A 179 -11.07 -14.47 12.93
N GLY A 180 -9.97 -14.70 12.19
CA GLY A 180 -9.44 -16.03 11.90
C GLY A 180 -10.24 -16.81 10.85
N TYR A 181 -11.09 -16.12 10.09
CA TYR A 181 -11.82 -16.65 8.95
C TYR A 181 -12.12 -15.50 7.95
N PRO A 182 -12.07 -15.74 6.63
CA PRO A 182 -12.28 -14.71 5.63
C PRO A 182 -13.76 -14.38 5.41
N TRP A 183 -14.39 -13.74 6.39
CA TRP A 183 -15.82 -13.42 6.42
C TRP A 183 -16.28 -12.50 5.28
N LEU A 184 -15.39 -11.77 4.64
CA LEU A 184 -15.72 -10.97 3.46
C LEU A 184 -16.48 -11.79 2.42
N PHE A 185 -16.12 -13.06 2.22
CA PHE A 185 -16.73 -13.92 1.21
C PHE A 185 -18.10 -14.46 1.60
N ASP A 186 -18.47 -14.44 2.88
CA ASP A 186 -19.72 -14.95 3.40
C ASP A 186 -20.68 -13.87 3.94
N SER A 187 -20.19 -12.64 4.12
CA SER A 187 -20.96 -11.52 4.66
C SER A 187 -21.33 -10.51 3.58
N GLU A 188 -22.62 -10.42 3.25
CA GLU A 188 -23.14 -9.40 2.34
C GLU A 188 -22.88 -7.99 2.87
N GLU A 189 -22.98 -7.75 4.17
CA GLU A 189 -22.70 -6.46 4.81
C GLU A 189 -21.24 -6.06 4.63
N SER A 190 -20.30 -7.01 4.83
CA SER A 190 -18.87 -6.76 4.60
C SER A 190 -18.57 -6.44 3.15
N GLN A 191 -19.20 -7.14 2.19
CA GLN A 191 -19.02 -6.89 0.77
C GLN A 191 -19.59 -5.52 0.35
N LEU A 192 -20.74 -5.12 0.90
CA LEU A 192 -21.31 -3.80 0.64
C LEU A 192 -20.41 -2.68 1.19
N LEU A 193 -19.91 -2.83 2.41
CA LEU A 193 -18.97 -1.87 3.01
C LEU A 193 -17.66 -1.81 2.23
N PHE A 194 -17.12 -2.94 1.80
CA PHE A 194 -15.94 -3.04 0.95
C PHE A 194 -16.10 -2.25 -0.36
N CYS A 195 -17.21 -2.45 -1.05
CA CYS A 195 -17.53 -1.74 -2.28
C CYS A 195 -17.74 -0.23 -2.04
N ASP A 196 -18.40 0.15 -0.96
CA ASP A 196 -18.65 1.56 -0.63
C ASP A 196 -17.35 2.31 -0.30
N ILE A 197 -16.44 1.70 0.45
CA ILE A 197 -15.14 2.28 0.74
C ILE A 197 -14.33 2.48 -0.55
N TRP A 198 -14.24 1.45 -1.41
CA TRP A 198 -13.54 1.59 -2.69
C TRP A 198 -14.16 2.65 -3.60
N ARG A 199 -15.49 2.72 -3.66
CA ARG A 199 -16.18 3.78 -4.42
C ARG A 199 -15.86 5.17 -3.88
N LYS A 200 -15.80 5.35 -2.54
CA LYS A 200 -15.42 6.63 -1.91
C LYS A 200 -13.98 7.01 -2.22
N ILE A 201 -13.05 6.06 -2.10
CA ILE A 201 -11.63 6.27 -2.42
C ILE A 201 -11.48 6.64 -3.89
N ALA A 202 -12.11 5.88 -4.79
CA ALA A 202 -12.04 6.11 -6.21
C ALA A 202 -12.66 7.47 -6.62
N ASP A 203 -13.81 7.86 -6.05
CA ASP A 203 -14.42 9.17 -6.33
C ASP A 203 -13.52 10.33 -5.88
N TYR A 204 -12.87 10.18 -4.73
CA TYR A 204 -11.96 11.20 -4.20
C TYR A 204 -10.70 11.35 -5.05
N TYR A 205 -10.12 10.24 -5.52
CA TYR A 205 -8.84 10.24 -6.27
C TYR A 205 -8.97 10.08 -7.78
N LYS A 206 -10.16 10.07 -8.37
CA LYS A 206 -10.41 9.80 -9.81
C LYS A 206 -9.60 10.64 -10.82
N ASN A 207 -9.06 11.78 -10.38
CA ASN A 207 -8.24 12.67 -11.20
C ASN A 207 -6.77 12.70 -10.77
N GLU A 208 -6.35 11.82 -9.84
CA GLU A 208 -5.01 11.83 -9.27
C GLU A 208 -4.07 10.92 -10.05
N THR A 209 -3.29 11.50 -10.94
CA THR A 209 -2.41 10.76 -11.88
C THR A 209 -1.21 10.09 -11.25
N VAL A 210 -0.85 10.46 -10.02
CA VAL A 210 0.23 9.80 -9.24
C VAL A 210 -0.19 8.41 -8.80
N ILE A 211 -1.49 8.20 -8.55
CA ILE A 211 -2.00 6.88 -8.23
C ILE A 211 -2.00 6.03 -9.51
N LEU A 212 -1.21 4.96 -9.51
CA LEU A 212 -1.16 3.99 -10.60
C LEU A 212 -2.46 3.17 -10.66
N GLY A 213 -2.94 2.74 -9.50
CA GLY A 213 -4.14 1.92 -9.41
C GLY A 213 -4.52 1.50 -8.00
N TYR A 214 -5.63 0.77 -7.94
CA TYR A 214 -6.26 0.26 -6.73
C TYR A 214 -6.11 -1.25 -6.66
N GLU A 215 -5.31 -1.75 -5.71
CA GLU A 215 -5.21 -3.17 -5.37
C GLU A 215 -6.33 -3.50 -4.40
N LEU A 216 -7.33 -4.26 -4.90
CA LEU A 216 -8.61 -4.37 -4.22
C LEU A 216 -8.51 -5.03 -2.85
N ILE A 217 -7.79 -6.13 -2.76
CA ILE A 217 -7.56 -6.86 -1.50
C ILE A 217 -6.22 -7.58 -1.54
N ASN A 218 -5.51 -7.54 -0.41
CA ASN A 218 -4.28 -8.25 -0.19
C ASN A 218 -4.52 -9.72 0.15
N GLU A 219 -3.78 -10.64 -0.46
CA GLU A 219 -3.63 -12.06 -0.08
C GLU A 219 -4.92 -12.79 0.33
N PRO A 220 -5.95 -12.84 -0.52
CA PRO A 220 -7.21 -13.45 -0.16
C PRO A 220 -7.09 -14.97 0.05
N ILE A 221 -7.84 -15.48 1.02
CA ILE A 221 -8.09 -16.91 1.29
C ILE A 221 -6.80 -17.70 1.56
N ALA A 222 -6.44 -17.85 2.81
CA ALA A 222 -5.33 -18.69 3.22
C ALA A 222 -5.52 -20.17 2.79
N PRO A 223 -4.43 -20.94 2.57
CA PRO A 223 -4.51 -22.25 1.91
C PRO A 223 -4.96 -23.43 2.82
N TYR A 224 -5.31 -23.18 4.07
CA TYR A 224 -5.59 -24.22 5.08
C TYR A 224 -7.06 -24.37 5.47
N PHE A 225 -7.98 -23.63 4.83
CA PHE A 225 -9.42 -23.79 5.10
C PHE A 225 -9.97 -25.05 4.45
N GLU A 226 -10.77 -25.82 5.21
CA GLU A 226 -11.42 -27.03 4.70
C GLU A 226 -12.38 -26.76 3.54
N ASN A 227 -13.03 -25.58 3.53
CA ASN A 227 -13.95 -25.11 2.49
C ASN A 227 -13.28 -24.19 1.46
N MET A 228 -11.97 -24.29 1.27
CA MET A 228 -11.16 -23.42 0.41
C MET A 228 -11.71 -23.31 -1.02
N GLU A 229 -12.19 -24.41 -1.62
CA GLU A 229 -12.75 -24.39 -2.98
C GLU A 229 -14.05 -23.59 -3.05
N GLU A 230 -14.91 -23.66 -2.02
CA GLU A 230 -16.10 -22.83 -1.91
C GLU A 230 -15.74 -21.35 -1.81
N LEU A 231 -14.79 -21.00 -0.94
CA LEU A 231 -14.29 -19.63 -0.80
C LEU A 231 -13.69 -19.09 -2.10
N ASN A 232 -12.86 -19.90 -2.77
CA ASN A 232 -12.24 -19.55 -4.05
C ASN A 232 -13.30 -19.21 -5.12
N SER A 233 -14.43 -19.92 -5.14
CA SER A 233 -15.51 -19.66 -6.09
C SER A 233 -16.17 -18.29 -5.93
N LYS A 234 -16.01 -17.64 -4.78
CA LYS A 234 -16.61 -16.34 -4.45
C LYS A 234 -15.70 -15.16 -4.80
N LEU A 235 -14.36 -15.37 -4.87
CA LEU A 235 -13.37 -14.29 -5.01
C LEU A 235 -13.60 -13.44 -6.27
N GLU A 236 -13.77 -14.07 -7.43
CA GLU A 236 -14.01 -13.36 -8.69
C GLU A 236 -15.29 -12.49 -8.64
N THR A 237 -16.33 -12.99 -7.96
CA THR A 237 -17.59 -12.24 -7.78
C THR A 237 -17.39 -11.01 -6.91
N VAL A 238 -16.63 -11.12 -5.82
CA VAL A 238 -16.33 -10.00 -4.92
C VAL A 238 -15.49 -8.95 -5.67
N HIS A 239 -14.47 -9.38 -6.42
CA HIS A 239 -13.69 -8.48 -7.26
C HIS A 239 -14.57 -7.71 -8.26
N LYS A 240 -15.43 -8.40 -9.00
CA LYS A 240 -16.35 -7.77 -9.98
C LYS A 240 -17.31 -6.78 -9.35
N ARG A 241 -17.79 -7.05 -8.12
CA ARG A 241 -18.63 -6.09 -7.37
C ARG A 241 -17.86 -4.81 -7.04
N ALA A 242 -16.64 -4.91 -6.56
CA ALA A 242 -15.81 -3.75 -6.26
C ALA A 242 -15.42 -2.97 -7.51
N VAL A 243 -14.99 -3.65 -8.58
CA VAL A 243 -14.72 -3.01 -9.89
C VAL A 243 -15.92 -2.23 -10.37
N LYS A 244 -17.12 -2.83 -10.32
CA LYS A 244 -18.35 -2.13 -10.71
C LYS A 244 -18.59 -0.87 -9.90
N ALA A 245 -18.41 -0.93 -8.56
CA ALA A 245 -18.61 0.23 -7.70
C ALA A 245 -17.58 1.34 -7.98
N ILE A 246 -16.32 0.99 -8.24
CA ILE A 246 -15.27 1.93 -8.64
C ILE A 246 -15.64 2.58 -9.99
N ARG A 247 -16.04 1.80 -11.00
CA ARG A 247 -16.34 2.29 -12.34
C ARG A 247 -17.60 3.18 -12.43
N GLU A 248 -18.41 3.23 -11.38
CA GLU A 248 -19.49 4.24 -11.26
C GLU A 248 -18.91 5.67 -11.14
N VAL A 249 -17.70 5.84 -10.68
CA VAL A 249 -17.09 7.14 -10.36
C VAL A 249 -15.73 7.38 -11.01
N ASP A 250 -14.97 6.32 -11.31
CA ASP A 250 -13.62 6.40 -11.85
C ASP A 250 -13.40 5.43 -13.01
N ASN A 251 -13.12 6.00 -14.19
CA ASN A 251 -12.79 5.26 -15.40
C ASN A 251 -11.30 5.39 -15.79
N ASN A 252 -10.46 5.94 -14.93
CA ASN A 252 -9.07 6.26 -15.26
C ASN A 252 -8.07 5.25 -14.68
N HIS A 253 -8.18 4.92 -13.40
CA HIS A 253 -7.20 4.11 -12.70
C HIS A 253 -7.24 2.63 -13.09
N ILE A 254 -6.07 2.01 -13.01
CA ILE A 254 -5.90 0.56 -13.15
C ILE A 254 -6.43 -0.11 -11.89
N ILE A 255 -7.07 -1.26 -12.03
CA ILE A 255 -7.50 -2.07 -10.90
C ILE A 255 -6.64 -3.34 -10.85
N LEU A 256 -6.06 -3.59 -9.67
CA LEU A 256 -5.17 -4.71 -9.44
C LEU A 256 -5.92 -5.80 -8.68
N LEU A 257 -5.80 -7.03 -9.19
CA LEU A 257 -6.52 -8.20 -8.69
C LEU A 257 -5.53 -9.26 -8.20
N GLY A 258 -5.67 -9.65 -6.94
CA GLY A 258 -4.93 -10.76 -6.36
C GLY A 258 -5.60 -12.11 -6.60
N GLY A 259 -4.80 -13.16 -6.76
CA GLY A 259 -5.29 -14.54 -6.75
C GLY A 259 -5.56 -15.04 -5.33
N ALA A 260 -6.26 -16.17 -5.19
CA ALA A 260 -6.43 -16.82 -3.89
C ALA A 260 -5.11 -17.43 -3.37
N GLN A 261 -5.15 -17.98 -2.17
CA GLN A 261 -3.99 -18.59 -1.48
C GLN A 261 -2.77 -17.66 -1.48
N TRP A 262 -2.94 -16.49 -0.81
CA TRP A 262 -1.88 -15.48 -0.65
C TRP A 262 -1.36 -14.95 -1.99
N ASN A 263 -2.27 -14.61 -2.91
CA ASN A 263 -1.95 -14.14 -4.26
C ASN A 263 -1.15 -15.14 -5.11
N GLY A 264 -1.27 -16.45 -4.81
CA GLY A 264 -0.56 -17.52 -5.52
C GLY A 264 -1.41 -18.30 -6.53
N ASN A 265 -2.73 -18.31 -6.40
CA ASN A 265 -3.64 -19.13 -7.22
C ASN A 265 -4.54 -18.29 -8.11
N PHE A 266 -4.31 -18.37 -9.43
CA PHE A 266 -5.08 -17.66 -10.47
C PHE A 266 -6.02 -18.58 -11.25
N LYS A 267 -6.00 -19.91 -11.00
CA LYS A 267 -6.81 -20.90 -11.75
C LYS A 267 -8.31 -20.75 -11.54
N LEU A 268 -8.70 -19.99 -10.53
CA LEU A 268 -10.10 -19.73 -10.17
C LEU A 268 -10.78 -18.70 -11.09
N PHE A 269 -10.01 -17.86 -11.80
CA PHE A 269 -10.58 -16.83 -12.65
C PHE A 269 -11.14 -17.43 -13.96
N THR A 270 -12.44 -17.23 -14.18
CA THR A 270 -13.17 -17.71 -15.35
C THR A 270 -13.41 -16.62 -16.38
N ASP A 271 -13.49 -15.37 -15.96
CA ASP A 271 -13.63 -14.18 -16.79
C ASP A 271 -12.62 -13.12 -16.32
N SER A 272 -11.45 -13.17 -16.90
CA SER A 272 -10.29 -12.37 -16.47
C SER A 272 -10.15 -11.03 -17.21
N LYS A 273 -11.12 -10.67 -18.09
CA LYS A 273 -11.06 -9.47 -18.94
C LYS A 273 -12.38 -8.70 -18.96
N TYR A 274 -13.02 -8.56 -17.84
CA TYR A 274 -14.30 -7.86 -17.72
C TYR A 274 -14.17 -6.33 -17.59
N ASP A 275 -12.91 -5.82 -17.58
CA ASP A 275 -12.60 -4.39 -17.60
C ASP A 275 -11.30 -4.19 -18.39
N ASP A 276 -11.16 -3.06 -19.09
CA ASP A 276 -10.02 -2.78 -19.99
C ASP A 276 -8.76 -2.32 -19.24
N LYS A 277 -8.87 -2.02 -17.94
CA LYS A 277 -7.80 -1.49 -17.12
C LYS A 277 -7.52 -2.40 -15.90
N LEU A 278 -7.42 -3.69 -16.16
CA LEU A 278 -7.05 -4.68 -15.16
C LEU A 278 -5.54 -4.96 -15.21
N MET A 279 -4.99 -5.25 -14.05
CA MET A 279 -3.66 -5.78 -13.82
C MET A 279 -3.75 -6.84 -12.72
N TYR A 280 -2.84 -7.81 -12.71
CA TYR A 280 -2.80 -8.82 -11.66
C TYR A 280 -1.60 -8.66 -10.75
N THR A 281 -1.78 -8.99 -9.47
CA THR A 281 -0.72 -9.00 -8.45
C THR A 281 -0.50 -10.41 -7.94
N CYS A 282 0.76 -10.80 -7.76
CA CYS A 282 1.15 -12.06 -7.15
C CYS A 282 2.22 -11.83 -6.07
N HIS A 283 2.37 -12.78 -5.14
CA HIS A 283 3.33 -12.70 -4.04
C HIS A 283 4.21 -13.94 -3.98
N ARG A 284 5.48 -13.75 -3.60
CA ARG A 284 6.40 -14.87 -3.43
C ARG A 284 7.60 -14.53 -2.54
N TYR A 285 7.81 -15.30 -1.50
CA TYR A 285 8.87 -15.10 -0.51
C TYR A 285 9.93 -16.21 -0.48
N GLY A 286 9.79 -17.27 -1.27
CA GLY A 286 10.72 -18.39 -1.19
C GLY A 286 10.61 -19.36 -2.34
N GLY A 287 11.25 -20.53 -2.18
CA GLY A 287 11.43 -21.54 -3.23
C GLY A 287 12.60 -21.19 -4.12
N GLU A 288 12.79 -21.94 -5.21
CA GLU A 288 13.88 -21.68 -6.15
C GLU A 288 13.64 -20.37 -6.92
N PRO A 289 14.66 -19.49 -7.05
CA PRO A 289 14.55 -18.23 -7.79
C PRO A 289 14.75 -18.49 -9.30
N THR A 290 13.86 -19.30 -9.89
CA THR A 290 13.94 -19.71 -11.30
C THR A 290 12.66 -19.41 -12.05
N ARG A 291 12.75 -19.35 -13.38
CA ARG A 291 11.59 -19.15 -14.26
C ARG A 291 10.56 -20.28 -14.12
N GLU A 292 11.02 -21.50 -13.95
CA GLU A 292 10.17 -22.69 -13.77
C GLU A 292 9.30 -22.55 -12.52
N ALA A 293 9.84 -21.97 -11.45
CA ALA A 293 9.13 -21.77 -10.19
C ALA A 293 7.97 -20.76 -10.28
N ILE A 294 7.96 -19.90 -11.30
CA ILE A 294 6.87 -18.94 -11.59
C ILE A 294 6.14 -19.24 -12.90
N GLN A 295 6.31 -20.44 -13.45
CA GLN A 295 5.78 -20.80 -14.76
C GLN A 295 4.24 -20.71 -14.82
N GLU A 296 3.54 -21.08 -13.76
CA GLU A 296 2.07 -20.97 -13.69
C GLU A 296 1.60 -19.51 -13.74
N ILE A 297 2.31 -18.62 -13.07
CA ILE A 297 2.07 -17.16 -13.09
C ILE A 297 2.27 -16.61 -14.50
N ILE A 298 3.38 -16.99 -15.16
CA ILE A 298 3.66 -16.59 -16.54
C ILE A 298 2.59 -17.11 -17.49
N HIS A 299 2.19 -18.38 -17.38
CA HIS A 299 1.14 -18.95 -18.22
C HIS A 299 -0.20 -18.24 -18.05
N PHE A 300 -0.58 -17.92 -16.81
CA PHE A 300 -1.80 -17.17 -16.56
C PHE A 300 -1.72 -15.76 -17.20
N ARG A 301 -0.66 -15.00 -16.93
CA ARG A 301 -0.44 -13.67 -17.52
C ARG A 301 -0.54 -13.71 -19.06
N ASP A 302 0.14 -14.70 -19.68
CA ASP A 302 0.16 -14.83 -21.14
C ASP A 302 -1.23 -15.19 -21.69
N SER A 303 -2.00 -16.01 -20.97
CA SER A 303 -3.36 -16.39 -21.37
C SER A 303 -4.33 -15.22 -21.33
N VAL A 304 -4.22 -14.35 -20.30
CA VAL A 304 -5.08 -13.17 -20.14
C VAL A 304 -4.57 -11.97 -20.95
N ASN A 305 -3.27 -11.98 -21.31
CA ASN A 305 -2.58 -10.87 -21.97
C ASN A 305 -2.84 -9.51 -21.27
N LEU A 306 -2.59 -9.47 -19.96
CA LEU A 306 -2.70 -8.29 -19.10
C LEU A 306 -1.42 -8.14 -18.29
N PRO A 307 -1.09 -6.93 -17.78
CA PRO A 307 0.09 -6.75 -16.94
C PRO A 307 -0.04 -7.55 -15.65
N MET A 308 1.10 -8.01 -15.16
CA MET A 308 1.24 -8.65 -13.85
C MET A 308 2.50 -8.15 -13.17
N TYR A 309 2.44 -7.96 -11.86
CA TYR A 309 3.62 -7.64 -11.06
C TYR A 309 3.66 -8.48 -9.79
N MET A 310 4.83 -8.59 -9.21
CA MET A 310 5.04 -9.22 -7.92
C MET A 310 4.85 -8.15 -6.83
N GLY A 311 3.65 -8.08 -6.26
CA GLY A 311 3.26 -7.06 -5.28
C GLY A 311 4.05 -7.17 -3.98
N GLU A 312 4.48 -8.40 -3.65
CA GLU A 312 5.35 -8.62 -2.50
C GLU A 312 6.40 -9.68 -2.80
N ILE A 313 7.64 -9.31 -2.54
CA ILE A 313 8.81 -10.19 -2.40
C ILE A 313 9.67 -9.66 -1.26
N GLY A 314 10.58 -10.47 -0.74
CA GLY A 314 11.46 -10.08 0.37
C GLY A 314 11.69 -11.23 1.34
N HIS A 315 12.05 -10.91 2.58
CA HIS A 315 12.27 -11.89 3.66
C HIS A 315 13.18 -13.07 3.29
N ASN A 316 14.15 -12.84 2.40
CA ASN A 316 15.09 -13.85 1.94
C ASN A 316 16.52 -13.28 1.92
N THR A 317 17.52 -14.09 1.52
CA THR A 317 18.91 -13.61 1.39
C THR A 317 19.08 -12.67 0.20
N ASP A 318 20.08 -11.81 0.27
CA ASP A 318 20.39 -10.85 -0.80
C ASP A 318 20.70 -11.59 -2.13
N GLU A 319 21.34 -12.77 -2.07
CA GLU A 319 21.65 -13.61 -3.23
C GLU A 319 20.37 -14.14 -3.88
N TRP A 320 19.45 -14.68 -3.07
CA TRP A 320 18.15 -15.16 -3.56
C TRP A 320 17.37 -14.05 -4.23
N GLN A 321 17.31 -12.89 -3.59
CA GLN A 321 16.57 -11.73 -4.10
C GLN A 321 17.16 -11.22 -5.40
N THR A 322 18.49 -11.11 -5.49
CA THR A 322 19.19 -10.73 -6.73
C THR A 322 18.86 -11.69 -7.88
N ALA A 323 18.90 -13.00 -7.61
CA ALA A 323 18.56 -14.00 -8.61
C ALA A 323 17.09 -13.93 -9.02
N PHE A 324 16.18 -13.75 -8.07
CA PHE A 324 14.75 -13.71 -8.35
C PHE A 324 14.33 -12.42 -9.07
N CYS A 325 14.87 -11.25 -8.70
CA CYS A 325 14.65 -10.01 -9.44
C CYS A 325 15.05 -10.13 -10.90
N LYS A 326 16.18 -10.78 -11.18
CA LYS A 326 16.60 -11.03 -12.56
C LYS A 326 15.61 -11.91 -13.32
N VAL A 327 15.09 -12.96 -12.70
CA VAL A 327 14.03 -13.80 -13.31
C VAL A 327 12.79 -12.98 -13.62
N LEU A 328 12.36 -12.08 -12.71
CA LEU A 328 11.20 -11.23 -12.90
C LEU A 328 11.43 -10.22 -14.05
N GLU A 329 12.60 -9.58 -14.10
CA GLU A 329 12.97 -8.64 -15.17
C GLU A 329 13.00 -9.31 -16.54
N GLU A 330 13.62 -10.50 -16.66
CA GLU A 330 13.66 -11.28 -17.89
C GLU A 330 12.26 -11.72 -18.39
N ASN A 331 11.28 -11.75 -17.50
CA ASN A 331 9.90 -12.12 -17.82
C ASN A 331 8.92 -10.95 -17.83
N ASN A 332 9.40 -9.69 -17.78
CA ASN A 332 8.58 -8.48 -17.78
C ASN A 332 7.55 -8.47 -16.62
N ILE A 333 7.97 -8.84 -15.42
CA ILE A 333 7.18 -8.82 -14.19
C ILE A 333 7.83 -7.81 -13.24
N GLY A 334 7.19 -6.64 -13.05
CA GLY A 334 7.63 -5.65 -12.06
C GLY A 334 7.49 -6.16 -10.65
N TYR A 335 8.04 -5.45 -9.67
CA TYR A 335 8.00 -5.89 -8.27
C TYR A 335 8.06 -4.76 -7.27
N THR A 336 7.50 -5.02 -6.07
CA THR A 336 7.65 -4.20 -4.87
C THR A 336 8.09 -5.07 -3.69
N PHE A 337 8.98 -4.52 -2.89
CA PHE A 337 9.59 -5.23 -1.76
C PHE A 337 8.83 -5.00 -0.47
N TRP A 338 8.65 -6.07 0.31
CA TRP A 338 8.03 -6.06 1.61
C TRP A 338 9.06 -6.30 2.73
N PRO A 339 9.06 -5.48 3.78
CA PRO A 339 8.53 -4.12 3.86
C PRO A 339 9.64 -3.06 3.69
N TYR A 340 9.25 -1.80 3.60
CA TYR A 340 10.19 -0.68 3.61
C TYR A 340 10.95 -0.58 4.94
N LYS A 341 10.25 -0.71 6.08
CA LYS A 341 10.82 -0.44 7.42
C LYS A 341 10.32 -1.43 8.48
N LYS A 342 11.21 -1.94 9.33
CA LYS A 342 10.88 -2.74 10.52
C LYS A 342 12.06 -2.84 11.49
N ILE A 343 11.84 -3.35 12.72
CA ILE A 343 12.92 -3.92 13.51
C ILE A 343 13.53 -5.08 12.73
N GLU A 344 14.84 -5.33 12.85
CA GLU A 344 15.61 -6.36 12.16
C GLU A 344 16.06 -6.02 10.73
N LYS A 345 16.47 -7.08 10.00
CA LYS A 345 16.99 -7.05 8.63
C LYS A 345 15.88 -7.37 7.62
N SER A 346 16.24 -7.46 6.35
CA SER A 346 15.33 -7.74 5.25
C SER A 346 14.24 -6.68 5.09
N CYS A 347 14.67 -5.43 5.00
CA CYS A 347 13.88 -4.24 4.72
C CYS A 347 14.81 -3.15 4.16
N PHE A 348 14.27 -2.06 3.62
CA PHE A 348 15.11 -0.93 3.19
C PHE A 348 15.78 -0.24 4.36
N MET A 349 15.00 0.00 5.43
CA MET A 349 15.41 0.76 6.60
C MET A 349 15.19 -0.06 7.87
N GLY A 350 16.29 -0.43 8.54
CA GLY A 350 16.24 -1.10 9.84
C GLY A 350 16.00 -0.13 10.98
N ILE A 351 15.03 -0.41 11.83
CA ILE A 351 14.79 0.31 13.09
C ILE A 351 15.69 -0.30 14.16
N ARG A 352 16.43 0.54 14.88
CA ARG A 352 17.19 0.06 16.06
C ARG A 352 16.22 -0.31 17.17
N GLU A 353 16.37 -1.52 17.70
CA GLU A 353 15.60 -1.94 18.85
C GLU A 353 15.87 -1.01 20.04
N PRO A 354 14.83 -0.47 20.69
CA PRO A 354 15.00 0.38 21.87
C PRO A 354 15.57 -0.38 23.08
N GLU A 355 16.24 0.32 23.97
CA GLU A 355 16.60 -0.24 25.28
C GLU A 355 15.33 -0.71 26.02
N ASN A 356 15.37 -1.90 26.60
CA ASN A 356 14.26 -2.56 27.31
C ASN A 356 13.05 -2.95 26.42
N TRP A 357 13.19 -2.97 25.12
CA TRP A 357 12.13 -3.44 24.22
C TRP A 357 11.80 -4.92 24.45
N GLU A 358 12.77 -5.71 24.89
CA GLU A 358 12.58 -7.10 25.29
C GLU A 358 11.48 -7.30 26.36
N GLN A 359 11.19 -6.29 27.20
CA GLN A 359 10.09 -6.35 28.16
C GLN A 359 8.73 -6.17 27.49
N VAL A 360 8.65 -5.37 26.43
CA VAL A 360 7.46 -5.24 25.59
C VAL A 360 7.21 -6.55 24.84
N ILE A 361 8.26 -7.12 24.23
CA ILE A 361 8.20 -8.43 23.57
C ILE A 361 7.75 -9.52 24.56
N ALA A 362 8.36 -9.60 25.74
CA ALA A 362 8.00 -10.60 26.76
C ALA A 362 6.52 -10.49 27.15
N PHE A 363 5.99 -9.28 27.32
CA PHE A 363 4.56 -9.08 27.61
C PHE A 363 3.69 -9.49 26.44
N SER A 364 4.10 -9.24 25.20
CA SER A 364 3.35 -9.62 23.99
C SER A 364 3.21 -11.14 23.84
N GLU A 365 4.19 -11.91 24.33
CA GLU A 365 4.23 -13.38 24.27
C GLU A 365 3.54 -14.08 25.44
N THR A 366 3.22 -13.35 26.52
CA THR A 366 2.62 -13.90 27.73
C THR A 366 1.12 -14.15 27.56
N PRO A 367 0.56 -15.25 28.12
CA PRO A 367 -0.89 -15.43 28.17
C PRO A 367 -1.60 -14.27 28.89
N ARG A 368 -2.68 -13.76 28.31
CA ARG A 368 -3.44 -12.61 28.83
C ARG A 368 -4.95 -12.82 28.75
N SER A 369 -5.38 -14.06 28.96
CA SER A 369 -6.80 -14.45 28.88
C SER A 369 -7.62 -14.03 30.09
N THR A 370 -6.95 -13.71 31.23
CA THR A 370 -7.57 -13.29 32.46
C THR A 370 -6.97 -12.01 33.01
N TYR A 371 -7.77 -11.23 33.77
CA TYR A 371 -7.24 -10.01 34.42
C TYR A 371 -6.12 -10.30 35.43
N LYS A 372 -6.08 -11.52 35.99
CA LYS A 372 -4.97 -11.91 36.88
C LYS A 372 -3.68 -12.07 36.08
N GLU A 373 -3.72 -12.78 34.96
CA GLU A 373 -2.56 -12.94 34.07
C GLU A 373 -2.03 -11.59 33.58
N ILE A 374 -2.91 -10.69 33.16
CA ILE A 374 -2.53 -9.34 32.73
C ILE A 374 -1.82 -8.58 33.84
N ARG A 375 -2.35 -8.59 35.07
CA ARG A 375 -1.74 -7.89 36.21
C ARG A 375 -0.40 -8.49 36.61
N ASP A 376 -0.31 -9.82 36.66
CA ASP A 376 0.90 -10.52 37.08
C ASP A 376 2.04 -10.37 36.06
N ALA A 377 1.72 -10.30 34.76
CA ALA A 377 2.70 -10.16 33.69
C ALA A 377 3.12 -8.70 33.42
N ARG A 378 2.34 -7.72 33.90
CA ARG A 378 2.55 -6.32 33.55
C ARG A 378 3.94 -5.81 33.99
N PRO A 379 4.74 -5.31 33.04
CA PRO A 379 6.08 -4.79 33.34
C PRO A 379 6.01 -3.45 34.07
N VAL A 380 7.19 -2.96 34.52
CA VAL A 380 7.34 -1.65 35.15
C VAL A 380 6.98 -0.55 34.15
N GLN A 381 5.98 0.26 34.48
CA GLN A 381 5.36 1.22 33.56
C GLN A 381 6.34 2.23 32.97
N ASP A 382 7.18 2.84 33.79
CA ASP A 382 8.11 3.89 33.32
C ASP A 382 9.14 3.33 32.33
N ILE A 383 9.56 2.07 32.52
CA ILE A 383 10.51 1.40 31.64
C ILE A 383 9.91 1.18 30.27
N VAL A 384 8.73 0.54 30.20
CA VAL A 384 8.12 0.20 28.91
C VAL A 384 7.57 1.44 28.18
N ARG A 385 7.08 2.44 28.91
CA ARG A 385 6.69 3.73 28.29
C ARG A 385 7.89 4.44 27.66
N LYS A 386 9.06 4.40 28.35
CA LYS A 386 10.29 4.91 27.74
C LYS A 386 10.67 4.12 26.50
N ALA A 387 10.67 2.79 26.55
CA ALA A 387 10.96 1.95 25.38
C ALA A 387 10.03 2.22 24.21
N MET A 388 8.71 2.39 24.45
CA MET A 388 7.75 2.75 23.41
C MET A 388 8.00 4.15 22.84
N ASN A 389 8.37 5.13 23.66
CA ASN A 389 8.75 6.45 23.17
C ASN A 389 10.05 6.40 22.33
N ASP A 390 11.03 5.64 22.78
CA ASP A 390 12.29 5.45 22.04
C ASP A 390 12.08 4.70 20.72
N PHE A 391 11.08 3.79 20.66
CA PHE A 391 10.68 3.16 19.40
C PHE A 391 10.21 4.19 18.37
N ILE A 392 9.36 5.14 18.78
CA ILE A 392 8.95 6.22 17.89
C ILE A 392 10.13 7.05 17.39
N GLU A 393 11.07 7.40 18.29
CA GLU A 393 12.27 8.15 17.90
C GLU A 393 13.16 7.34 16.94
N ASN A 394 13.36 6.06 17.22
CA ASN A 394 14.16 5.17 16.39
C ASN A 394 13.51 4.87 15.04
N SER A 395 12.18 5.01 14.92
CA SER A 395 11.45 4.78 13.67
C SER A 395 11.52 5.97 12.70
N LYS A 396 11.97 7.15 13.12
CA LYS A 396 12.17 8.30 12.23
C LYS A 396 13.25 8.00 11.19
N CYS A 397 13.03 8.44 9.96
CA CYS A 397 13.91 8.17 8.81
C CYS A 397 15.39 8.46 9.10
N GLU A 398 15.69 9.59 9.73
CA GLU A 398 17.04 10.02 10.07
C GLU A 398 17.75 9.15 11.12
N ASN A 399 17.01 8.35 11.88
CA ASN A 399 17.53 7.46 12.92
C ASN A 399 17.59 5.99 12.45
N ASN A 400 17.10 5.69 11.26
CA ASN A 400 17.12 4.34 10.71
C ASN A 400 18.47 3.97 10.11
N ILE A 401 18.66 2.67 9.88
CA ILE A 401 19.88 2.10 9.30
C ILE A 401 19.55 1.58 7.91
N PRO A 402 20.04 2.22 6.82
CA PRO A 402 19.87 1.70 5.47
C PRO A 402 20.48 0.29 5.34
N GLN A 403 19.69 -0.66 4.85
CA GLN A 403 20.12 -2.04 4.60
C GLN A 403 20.71 -2.14 3.18
N THR A 404 21.98 -1.74 3.05
CA THR A 404 22.60 -1.53 1.74
C THR A 404 22.71 -2.79 0.87
N GLY A 405 22.92 -3.95 1.46
CA GLY A 405 22.91 -5.25 0.78
C GLY A 405 21.53 -5.54 0.19
N TYR A 406 20.52 -5.40 1.01
CA TYR A 406 19.12 -5.58 0.63
C TYR A 406 18.71 -4.65 -0.51
N ILE A 407 18.99 -3.35 -0.42
CA ILE A 407 18.67 -2.37 -1.47
C ILE A 407 19.37 -2.73 -2.80
N ARG A 408 20.65 -3.12 -2.77
CA ARG A 408 21.37 -3.55 -3.98
C ARG A 408 20.82 -4.83 -4.59
N SER A 409 20.37 -5.76 -3.78
CA SER A 409 19.78 -7.04 -4.28
C SER A 409 18.54 -6.82 -5.14
N LEU A 410 17.92 -5.64 -5.03
CA LEU A 410 16.75 -5.21 -5.80
C LEU A 410 17.11 -4.52 -7.12
N GLY A 411 18.40 -4.38 -7.41
CA GLY A 411 18.87 -3.55 -8.51
C GLY A 411 18.59 -2.07 -8.31
N LEU A 412 18.62 -1.61 -7.05
CA LEU A 412 18.45 -0.22 -6.66
C LEU A 412 19.75 0.37 -6.11
N ASP A 413 19.88 1.69 -6.17
CA ASP A 413 21.07 2.41 -5.73
C ASP A 413 21.05 2.62 -4.20
N VAL A 414 22.23 2.50 -3.61
CA VAL A 414 22.42 2.83 -2.19
C VAL A 414 22.64 4.31 -2.04
N VAL A 415 21.81 4.95 -1.24
CA VAL A 415 21.87 6.38 -0.94
C VAL A 415 22.47 6.60 0.43
N ASP A 416 23.44 7.49 0.52
CA ASP A 416 23.98 7.95 1.81
C ASP A 416 23.08 9.06 2.37
N ILE A 417 22.41 8.76 3.49
CA ILE A 417 21.54 9.72 4.19
C ILE A 417 22.31 10.64 5.15
N SER A 418 23.60 10.37 5.40
CA SER A 418 24.40 11.13 6.38
C SER A 418 24.74 12.56 5.93
N ASN A 419 24.50 12.92 4.66
CA ASN A 419 24.94 14.17 4.05
C ASN A 419 23.81 15.11 3.61
N LYS A 420 22.56 14.90 4.03
CA LYS A 420 21.48 15.87 3.77
C LYS A 420 21.18 16.67 5.03
N GLU A 421 21.82 17.88 5.11
CA GLU A 421 21.43 18.96 6.04
C GLU A 421 20.05 19.53 5.70
#